data_9b6e3c3cf077a6699f74df44ae840df0
#
_entry.id   9b6e3c3cf077a6699f74df44ae840df0
#
_cell.length_a   1.000
_cell.length_b   1.000
_cell.length_c   1.000
_cell.angle_alpha   90.00
_cell.angle_beta   90.00
_cell.angle_gamma   90.00
#
_symmetry.space_group_name_H-M   'P 1'
#
loop_
_entity.id
_entity.type
_entity.pdbx_description
1 polymer ?
#
loop_
_entity_poly.entity_id
_entity_poly.type
_entity_poly.pdbx_seq_one_letter_code
_entity_poly.pdbx_strand_id
1 'polypeptide(L)'
;GKYVSHDNNRDNIGLSLALSRYIMKVALDYHPQVMHDLHESASHLYISTGSGPYNAWLDPIVIDEWHQMAYNEVNGMTREGVPGVWTHAFYDGWAPNYAFYAANGHNAIGRFYETQGAGDGSNRIITNSTDRAWYRPNPPVAQTVWSIRNNVNLQQSALLMGMNYVAANRERFLENFYLKSKRSVAKPKNEGP
;
A
#
# COMPACT_ATOMS: atom_id res chain seq x y z
N GLY A 1 20.02 -7.23 8.34
CA GLY A 1 19.89 -8.55 7.72
C GLY A 1 20.90 -9.53 8.31
N LYS A 2 20.56 -10.80 8.31
CA LYS A 2 21.39 -11.85 8.97
C LYS A 2 22.79 -11.97 8.36
N TYR A 3 22.91 -11.74 7.08
CA TYR A 3 24.17 -11.98 6.36
C TYR A 3 24.81 -10.71 5.80
N VAL A 4 24.04 -9.83 5.19
CA VAL A 4 24.56 -8.69 4.43
C VAL A 4 23.91 -7.36 4.75
N SER A 5 23.11 -7.28 5.78
CA SER A 5 22.38 -6.06 6.17
C SER A 5 21.61 -5.37 5.01
N HIS A 6 21.30 -6.12 3.95
CA HIS A 6 20.50 -5.62 2.85
C HIS A 6 19.02 -5.73 3.17
N ASP A 7 18.30 -4.63 3.05
CA ASP A 7 16.88 -4.57 3.35
C ASP A 7 16.07 -5.18 2.21
N ASN A 8 15.31 -6.23 2.52
CA ASN A 8 14.44 -6.91 1.57
C ASN A 8 13.39 -5.97 0.98
N ASN A 9 12.90 -5.02 1.78
CA ASN A 9 11.94 -4.00 1.36
C ASN A 9 12.57 -2.87 0.50
N ARG A 10 13.83 -2.97 0.14
CA ARG A 10 14.55 -2.03 -0.75
C ARG A 10 15.17 -2.74 -1.95
N ASP A 11 14.80 -4.00 -2.19
CA ASP A 11 15.45 -4.88 -3.16
C ASP A 11 14.66 -5.07 -4.47
N ASN A 12 13.56 -4.33 -4.66
CA ASN A 12 12.69 -4.56 -5.81
C ASN A 12 13.22 -4.02 -7.15
N ILE A 13 14.31 -3.28 -7.14
CA ILE A 13 15.05 -2.89 -8.36
C ILE A 13 16.24 -3.81 -8.60
N GLY A 14 16.98 -4.17 -7.54
CA GLY A 14 18.20 -4.99 -7.64
C GLY A 14 17.95 -6.47 -7.75
N LEU A 15 16.86 -6.96 -7.15
CA LEU A 15 16.44 -8.37 -7.09
C LEU A 15 17.60 -9.31 -6.64
N SER A 16 18.43 -8.82 -5.73
CA SER A 16 19.61 -9.54 -5.24
C SER A 16 19.22 -10.66 -4.28
N LEU A 17 18.13 -10.48 -3.52
CA LEU A 17 17.63 -11.48 -2.58
C LEU A 17 16.69 -12.49 -3.26
N ALA A 18 16.74 -13.73 -2.79
CA ALA A 18 15.87 -14.79 -3.32
C ALA A 18 14.37 -14.47 -3.17
N LEU A 19 13.99 -13.91 -2.00
CA LEU A 19 12.59 -13.56 -1.75
C LEU A 19 12.09 -12.49 -2.73
N SER A 20 12.85 -11.44 -2.98
CA SER A 20 12.48 -10.40 -3.95
C SER A 20 12.29 -10.97 -5.35
N ARG A 21 13.17 -11.88 -5.78
CA ARG A 21 13.02 -12.59 -7.06
C ARG A 21 11.77 -13.44 -7.13
N TYR A 22 11.42 -14.14 -6.04
CA TYR A 22 10.22 -14.99 -6.02
C TYR A 22 8.94 -14.16 -6.04
N ILE A 23 8.87 -13.07 -5.28
CA ILE A 23 7.73 -12.15 -5.30
C ILE A 23 7.55 -11.56 -6.70
N MET A 24 8.63 -11.07 -7.30
CA MET A 24 8.59 -10.52 -8.66
C MET A 24 8.20 -11.58 -9.69
N LYS A 25 8.72 -12.81 -9.57
CA LYS A 25 8.33 -13.91 -10.46
C LYS A 25 6.83 -14.19 -10.39
N VAL A 26 6.26 -14.26 -9.19
CA VAL A 26 4.81 -14.45 -9.03
C VAL A 26 4.03 -13.29 -9.66
N ALA A 27 4.46 -12.05 -9.44
CA ALA A 27 3.82 -10.89 -10.04
C ALA A 27 3.86 -10.91 -11.58
N LEU A 28 4.98 -11.34 -12.16
CA LEU A 28 5.14 -11.44 -13.61
C LEU A 28 4.42 -12.65 -14.23
N ASP A 29 4.30 -13.76 -13.51
CA ASP A 29 3.62 -14.96 -14.00
C ASP A 29 2.08 -14.81 -13.96
N TYR A 30 1.54 -14.14 -12.93
CA TYR A 30 0.10 -14.04 -12.71
C TYR A 30 -0.52 -12.70 -13.10
N HIS A 31 0.27 -11.66 -13.32
CA HIS A 31 -0.19 -10.31 -13.67
C HIS A 31 -1.34 -9.81 -12.78
N PRO A 32 -1.16 -9.77 -11.45
CA PRO A 32 -2.22 -9.35 -10.55
C PRO A 32 -2.61 -7.90 -10.82
N GLN A 33 -3.92 -7.57 -10.73
CA GLN A 33 -4.38 -6.20 -10.85
C GLN A 33 -4.14 -5.39 -9.57
N VAL A 34 -4.02 -6.06 -8.43
CA VAL A 34 -3.74 -5.43 -7.13
C VAL A 34 -2.68 -6.25 -6.41
N MET A 35 -1.73 -5.57 -5.80
CA MET A 35 -0.70 -6.14 -4.95
C MET A 35 -0.71 -5.43 -3.60
N HIS A 36 -0.86 -6.18 -2.51
CA HIS A 36 -0.79 -5.65 -1.16
C HIS A 36 0.53 -6.03 -0.50
N ASP A 37 1.12 -5.06 0.18
CA ASP A 37 2.32 -5.21 0.99
C ASP A 37 2.00 -4.74 2.42
N LEU A 38 2.26 -5.58 3.42
CA LEU A 38 1.82 -5.35 4.79
C LEU A 38 3.02 -5.06 5.68
N HIS A 39 3.09 -3.83 6.18
CA HIS A 39 4.22 -3.30 6.93
C HIS A 39 3.89 -2.88 8.35
N GLU A 40 4.93 -2.61 9.11
CA GLU A 40 4.90 -2.05 10.45
C GLU A 40 5.81 -0.82 10.55
N SER A 41 5.29 0.23 11.15
CA SER A 41 5.97 1.51 11.35
C SER A 41 5.56 2.12 12.71
N ALA A 42 4.89 3.26 12.70
CA ALA A 42 4.48 3.97 13.92
C ALA A 42 2.99 4.37 13.93
N SER A 43 2.21 3.88 12.97
CA SER A 43 0.80 4.22 12.82
C SER A 43 -0.11 3.20 13.49
N HIS A 44 -1.34 3.57 13.84
CA HIS A 44 -2.36 2.58 14.18
C HIS A 44 -2.74 1.78 12.95
N LEU A 45 -3.20 2.46 11.91
CA LEU A 45 -3.32 1.92 10.56
C LEU A 45 -3.18 3.05 9.55
N TYR A 46 -2.09 3.07 8.84
CA TYR A 46 -1.90 3.90 7.66
C TYR A 46 -2.22 3.07 6.41
N ILE A 47 -3.05 3.63 5.56
CA ILE A 47 -3.43 3.05 4.27
C ILE A 47 -2.87 3.94 3.18
N SER A 48 -1.91 3.46 2.42
CA SER A 48 -1.16 4.30 1.50
C SER A 48 -1.99 4.82 0.32
N THR A 49 -1.81 6.08 0.01
CA THR A 49 -2.16 6.70 -1.28
C THR A 49 -0.94 7.27 -1.96
N GLY A 50 0.18 7.31 -1.25
CA GLY A 50 1.35 8.06 -1.63
C GLY A 50 1.13 9.58 -1.60
N SER A 51 2.17 10.31 -1.85
CA SER A 51 2.18 11.76 -2.03
C SER A 51 2.92 12.10 -3.32
N GLY A 52 2.52 13.19 -3.97
CA GLY A 52 3.29 13.70 -5.11
C GLY A 52 4.70 14.17 -4.71
N PRO A 53 5.61 14.29 -5.69
CA PRO A 53 5.38 13.97 -7.09
C PRO A 53 5.39 12.46 -7.36
N TYR A 54 4.42 11.99 -8.12
CA TYR A 54 4.44 10.62 -8.65
C TYR A 54 5.40 10.54 -9.84
N ASN A 55 5.92 9.35 -10.09
CA ASN A 55 6.77 9.13 -11.26
C ASN A 55 5.95 9.32 -12.55
N ALA A 56 6.47 10.13 -13.48
CA ALA A 56 5.78 10.49 -14.71
C ALA A 56 5.53 9.31 -15.67
N TRP A 57 6.16 8.17 -15.46
CA TRP A 57 5.94 6.96 -16.26
C TRP A 57 4.75 6.13 -15.80
N LEU A 58 4.22 6.37 -14.61
CA LEU A 58 3.01 5.72 -14.14
C LEU A 58 1.79 6.23 -14.91
N ASP A 59 0.89 5.32 -15.30
CA ASP A 59 -0.39 5.73 -15.87
C ASP A 59 -1.24 6.43 -14.81
N PRO A 60 -1.84 7.60 -15.08
CA PRO A 60 -2.70 8.30 -14.12
C PRO A 60 -3.83 7.44 -13.54
N ILE A 61 -4.34 6.48 -14.30
CA ILE A 61 -5.39 5.57 -13.81
C ILE A 61 -4.91 4.80 -12.56
N VAL A 62 -3.65 4.35 -12.51
CA VAL A 62 -3.16 3.59 -11.34
C VAL A 62 -3.12 4.45 -10.09
N ILE A 63 -2.80 5.74 -10.23
CA ILE A 63 -2.79 6.69 -9.13
C ILE A 63 -4.21 6.90 -8.61
N ASP A 64 -5.17 7.12 -9.50
CA ASP A 64 -6.57 7.31 -9.14
C ASP A 64 -7.16 6.06 -8.47
N GLU A 65 -6.88 4.87 -8.99
CA GLU A 65 -7.32 3.60 -8.40
C GLU A 65 -6.71 3.39 -7.01
N TRP A 66 -5.45 3.74 -6.83
CA TRP A 66 -4.78 3.69 -5.53
C TRP A 66 -5.50 4.56 -4.49
N HIS A 67 -5.84 5.81 -4.86
CA HIS A 67 -6.61 6.71 -4.01
C HIS A 67 -8.01 6.16 -3.71
N GLN A 68 -8.75 5.72 -4.72
CA GLN A 68 -10.10 5.19 -4.55
C GLN A 68 -10.15 4.00 -3.59
N MET A 69 -9.21 3.06 -3.72
CA MET A 69 -9.12 1.92 -2.81
C MET A 69 -8.81 2.35 -1.39
N ALA A 70 -7.83 3.24 -1.19
CA ALA A 70 -7.46 3.72 0.13
C ALA A 70 -8.63 4.45 0.81
N TYR A 71 -9.32 5.34 0.12
CA TYR A 71 -10.48 6.04 0.68
C TYR A 71 -11.65 5.12 0.98
N ASN A 72 -11.89 4.09 0.17
CA ASN A 72 -12.91 3.09 0.46
C ASN A 72 -12.62 2.36 1.78
N GLU A 73 -11.38 1.95 2.00
CA GLU A 73 -10.97 1.25 3.21
C GLU A 73 -10.98 2.16 4.44
N VAL A 74 -10.44 3.37 4.32
CA VAL A 74 -10.48 4.38 5.40
C VAL A 74 -11.93 4.67 5.79
N ASN A 75 -12.82 4.87 4.83
CA ASN A 75 -14.24 5.09 5.09
C ASN A 75 -14.90 3.88 5.77
N GLY A 76 -14.65 2.67 5.29
CA GLY A 76 -15.18 1.44 5.88
C GLY A 76 -14.72 1.26 7.33
N MET A 77 -13.43 1.34 7.57
CA MET A 77 -12.86 1.22 8.92
C MET A 77 -13.39 2.32 9.88
N THR A 78 -13.50 3.55 9.38
CA THR A 78 -14.04 4.67 10.16
C THR A 78 -15.50 4.44 10.54
N ARG A 79 -16.33 3.94 9.63
CA ARG A 79 -17.74 3.62 9.90
C ARG A 79 -17.89 2.55 10.98
N GLU A 80 -16.96 1.61 11.06
CA GLU A 80 -16.91 0.58 12.11
C GLU A 80 -16.30 1.11 13.43
N GLY A 81 -16.00 2.40 13.51
CA GLY A 81 -15.49 3.04 14.73
C GLY A 81 -14.01 2.75 15.01
N VAL A 82 -13.24 2.30 14.03
CA VAL A 82 -11.80 2.01 14.22
C VAL A 82 -11.01 3.32 14.31
N PRO A 83 -10.36 3.60 15.46
CA PRO A 83 -9.63 4.85 15.65
C PRO A 83 -8.27 4.81 14.98
N GLY A 84 -7.77 6.00 14.57
CA GLY A 84 -6.40 6.18 14.08
C GLY A 84 -6.14 5.61 12.69
N VAL A 85 -7.18 5.31 11.92
CA VAL A 85 -7.06 4.97 10.50
C VAL A 85 -6.90 6.24 9.69
N TRP A 86 -5.93 6.27 8.80
CA TRP A 86 -5.65 7.46 7.99
C TRP A 86 -4.93 7.13 6.70
N THR A 87 -4.91 8.10 5.79
CA THR A 87 -4.20 8.09 4.53
C THR A 87 -3.57 9.46 4.29
N HIS A 88 -3.03 9.71 3.15
CA HIS A 88 -2.27 10.87 2.71
C HIS A 88 -0.80 10.90 3.14
N ALA A 89 0.02 11.52 2.33
CA ALA A 89 1.43 11.74 2.54
C ALA A 89 2.23 10.48 2.88
N PHE A 90 3.34 10.64 3.54
CA PHE A 90 4.23 9.67 4.12
C PHE A 90 5.14 8.98 3.11
N TYR A 91 4.61 8.36 2.06
CA TYR A 91 5.39 7.74 0.99
C TYR A 91 4.99 8.31 -0.37
N ASP A 92 5.97 8.69 -1.17
CA ASP A 92 5.74 9.09 -2.56
C ASP A 92 5.66 7.85 -3.48
N GLY A 93 5.17 8.06 -4.70
CA GLY A 93 5.13 7.04 -5.73
C GLY A 93 6.35 7.03 -6.65
N TRP A 94 7.47 7.59 -6.22
CA TRP A 94 8.64 7.80 -7.06
C TRP A 94 9.73 6.72 -6.93
N ALA A 95 9.96 6.24 -5.71
CA ALA A 95 11.11 5.39 -5.42
C ALA A 95 10.97 3.96 -5.96
N PRO A 96 11.82 3.53 -6.90
CA PRO A 96 11.66 2.25 -7.61
C PRO A 96 12.06 1.01 -6.79
N ASN A 97 12.63 1.19 -5.63
CA ASN A 97 13.08 0.11 -4.76
C ASN A 97 11.98 -0.53 -3.90
N TYR A 98 10.77 0.06 -3.88
CA TYR A 98 9.62 -0.49 -3.16
C TYR A 98 8.79 -1.45 -4.03
N ALA A 99 8.20 -2.47 -3.40
CA ALA A 99 7.35 -3.44 -4.09
C ALA A 99 6.11 -2.77 -4.73
N PHE A 100 5.49 -1.81 -4.06
CA PHE A 100 4.33 -1.10 -4.60
C PHE A 100 4.67 -0.29 -5.85
N TYR A 101 5.87 0.30 -5.93
CA TYR A 101 6.31 0.99 -7.14
C TYR A 101 6.50 0.00 -8.30
N ALA A 102 7.14 -1.14 -8.04
CA ALA A 102 7.30 -2.18 -9.04
C ALA A 102 5.94 -2.67 -9.58
N ALA A 103 4.97 -2.88 -8.69
CA ALA A 103 3.59 -3.22 -9.07
C ALA A 103 2.95 -2.12 -9.93
N ASN A 104 3.03 -0.86 -9.52
CA ASN A 104 2.49 0.29 -10.26
C ASN A 104 3.14 0.42 -11.65
N GLY A 105 4.45 0.18 -11.76
CA GLY A 105 5.17 0.17 -13.03
C GLY A 105 4.76 -0.97 -13.97
N HIS A 106 4.13 -2.02 -13.43
CA HIS A 106 3.54 -3.13 -14.20
C HIS A 106 2.01 -3.00 -14.35
N ASN A 107 1.46 -1.80 -14.19
CA ASN A 107 0.04 -1.47 -14.29
C ASN A 107 -0.87 -2.12 -13.22
N ALA A 108 -0.30 -2.80 -12.23
CA ALA A 108 -1.02 -3.21 -11.04
C ALA A 108 -1.18 -2.03 -10.08
N ILE A 109 -2.09 -2.14 -9.14
CA ILE A 109 -2.25 -1.18 -8.05
C ILE A 109 -1.42 -1.69 -6.89
N GLY A 110 -0.22 -1.14 -6.73
CA GLY A 110 0.66 -1.45 -5.60
C GLY A 110 0.18 -0.72 -4.36
N ARG A 111 -0.08 -1.45 -3.30
CA ARG A 111 -0.63 -0.92 -2.06
C ARG A 111 0.14 -1.40 -0.87
N PHE A 112 0.20 -0.58 0.17
CA PHE A 112 0.73 -1.04 1.44
C PHE A 112 0.00 -0.39 2.63
N TYR A 113 0.07 -1.10 3.75
CA TYR A 113 -0.40 -0.65 5.04
C TYR A 113 0.77 -0.54 6.01
N GLU A 114 0.64 0.37 6.97
CA GLU A 114 1.56 0.49 8.09
C GLU A 114 0.79 0.45 9.40
N THR A 115 1.21 -0.44 10.29
CA THR A 115 0.70 -0.50 11.66
C THR A 115 1.82 -0.21 12.66
N GLN A 116 1.58 -0.37 13.96
CA GLN A 116 2.62 -0.20 14.97
C GLN A 116 3.66 -1.31 14.86
N GLY A 117 4.95 -0.95 14.85
CA GLY A 117 6.01 -1.94 14.96
C GLY A 117 5.83 -2.81 16.21
N ALA A 118 5.91 -4.12 16.07
CA ALA A 118 5.76 -5.08 17.14
C ALA A 118 7.04 -5.93 17.24
N GLY A 119 7.88 -5.65 18.24
CA GLY A 119 9.14 -6.39 18.43
C GLY A 119 8.95 -7.81 18.93
N ASP A 120 7.85 -8.05 19.64
CA ASP A 120 7.45 -9.34 20.18
C ASP A 120 5.93 -9.45 20.34
N GLY A 121 5.43 -10.53 20.89
CA GLY A 121 3.99 -10.75 21.12
C GLY A 121 3.42 -10.08 22.36
N SER A 122 4.22 -9.33 23.12
CA SER A 122 3.77 -8.71 24.37
C SER A 122 2.84 -7.51 24.13
N ASN A 123 2.02 -7.23 25.13
CA ASN A 123 1.25 -6.00 25.18
C ASN A 123 2.17 -4.84 25.59
N ARG A 124 1.98 -3.71 24.96
CA ARG A 124 2.66 -2.47 25.29
C ARG A 124 1.68 -1.29 25.28
N ILE A 125 2.01 -0.26 26.03
CA ILE A 125 1.28 0.99 25.98
C ILE A 125 1.92 1.86 24.92
N ILE A 126 1.11 2.34 23.96
CA ILE A 126 1.52 3.38 23.02
C ILE A 126 0.82 4.69 23.35
N THR A 127 1.57 5.77 23.26
CA THR A 127 1.08 7.14 23.46
C THR A 127 1.23 7.91 22.17
N ASN A 128 0.15 8.54 21.71
CA ASN A 128 0.12 9.28 20.47
C ASN A 128 -0.03 10.78 20.72
N SER A 129 0.57 11.57 19.86
CA SER A 129 0.24 12.98 19.76
C SER A 129 -1.14 13.16 19.12
N THR A 130 -1.97 13.99 19.73
CA THR A 130 -3.32 14.31 19.24
C THR A 130 -3.39 15.67 18.55
N ASP A 131 -2.28 16.37 18.43
CA ASP A 131 -2.20 17.73 17.91
C ASP A 131 -2.49 17.86 16.41
N ARG A 132 -2.45 16.74 15.66
CA ARG A 132 -2.75 16.70 14.22
C ARG A 132 -4.01 15.93 13.87
N ALA A 133 -5.02 16.01 14.74
CA ALA A 133 -6.26 15.26 14.55
C ALA A 133 -7.06 15.67 13.31
N TRP A 134 -6.89 16.90 12.85
CA TRP A 134 -7.70 17.51 11.79
C TRP A 134 -7.62 16.83 10.42
N TYR A 135 -6.53 16.15 10.11
CA TYR A 135 -6.36 15.45 8.83
C TYR A 135 -6.64 13.95 8.89
N ARG A 136 -7.09 13.46 10.04
CA ARG A 136 -7.40 12.03 10.23
C ARG A 136 -8.89 11.80 10.21
N PRO A 137 -9.37 10.70 9.59
CA PRO A 137 -10.80 10.41 9.56
C PRO A 137 -11.41 10.14 10.93
N ASN A 138 -10.62 9.59 11.85
CA ASN A 138 -10.98 9.41 13.25
C ASN A 138 -10.03 10.21 14.14
N PRO A 139 -10.52 10.73 15.30
CA PRO A 139 -9.64 11.32 16.29
C PRO A 139 -8.55 10.33 16.70
N PRO A 140 -7.28 10.74 16.82
CA PRO A 140 -6.24 9.87 17.34
C PRO A 140 -6.52 9.51 18.80
N VAL A 141 -6.20 8.30 19.15
CA VAL A 141 -6.29 7.83 20.55
C VAL A 141 -5.01 8.27 21.27
N ALA A 142 -5.17 9.02 22.37
CA ALA A 142 -4.03 9.56 23.12
C ALA A 142 -3.15 8.44 23.70
N GLN A 143 -3.78 7.37 24.20
CA GLN A 143 -3.08 6.22 24.74
C GLN A 143 -3.88 4.94 24.49
N THR A 144 -3.20 3.86 24.16
CA THR A 144 -3.85 2.54 24.00
C THR A 144 -2.89 1.40 24.32
N VAL A 145 -3.46 0.26 24.69
CA VAL A 145 -2.72 -0.99 24.83
C VAL A 145 -2.65 -1.64 23.43
N TRP A 146 -1.48 -2.01 23.02
CA TRP A 146 -1.21 -2.55 21.71
C TRP A 146 -0.44 -3.86 21.74
N SER A 147 -0.76 -4.74 20.82
CA SER A 147 -0.02 -5.98 20.59
C SER A 147 -0.03 -6.32 19.09
N ILE A 148 0.72 -7.30 18.67
CA ILE A 148 0.73 -7.79 17.29
C ILE A 148 -0.67 -8.20 16.80
N ARG A 149 -1.55 -8.62 17.72
CA ARG A 149 -2.94 -8.95 17.40
C ARG A 149 -3.70 -7.74 16.82
N ASN A 150 -3.43 -6.54 17.33
CA ASN A 150 -4.02 -5.32 16.78
C ASN A 150 -3.58 -5.12 15.32
N ASN A 151 -2.29 -5.30 15.03
CA ASN A 151 -1.75 -5.20 13.68
C ASN A 151 -2.46 -6.17 12.73
N VAL A 152 -2.51 -7.45 13.11
CA VAL A 152 -3.16 -8.49 12.29
C VAL A 152 -4.63 -8.17 12.05
N ASN A 153 -5.39 -7.84 13.10
CA ASN A 153 -6.81 -7.56 12.98
C ASN A 153 -7.09 -6.35 12.08
N LEU A 154 -6.33 -5.26 12.24
CA LEU A 154 -6.53 -4.04 11.47
C LEU A 154 -6.16 -4.23 9.99
N GLN A 155 -5.00 -4.81 9.73
CA GLN A 155 -4.56 -5.06 8.36
C GLN A 155 -5.50 -6.04 7.63
N GLN A 156 -5.91 -7.12 8.30
CA GLN A 156 -6.84 -8.09 7.75
C GLN A 156 -8.20 -7.46 7.42
N SER A 157 -8.74 -6.64 8.33
CA SER A 157 -10.03 -5.98 8.12
C SER A 157 -9.99 -5.03 6.93
N ALA A 158 -8.95 -4.19 6.84
CA ALA A 158 -8.78 -3.27 5.72
C ALA A 158 -8.57 -4.04 4.40
N LEU A 159 -7.77 -5.10 4.41
CA LEU A 159 -7.54 -5.95 3.24
C LEU A 159 -8.86 -6.57 2.72
N LEU A 160 -9.69 -7.09 3.61
CA LEU A 160 -11.00 -7.67 3.24
C LEU A 160 -11.95 -6.62 2.66
N MET A 161 -11.92 -5.37 3.17
CA MET A 161 -12.67 -4.26 2.59
C MET A 161 -12.17 -3.93 1.18
N GLY A 162 -10.85 -3.88 0.98
CA GLY A 162 -10.25 -3.67 -0.33
C GLY A 162 -10.61 -4.78 -1.33
N MET A 163 -10.53 -6.04 -0.91
CA MET A 163 -10.92 -7.18 -1.74
C MET A 163 -12.40 -7.12 -2.13
N ASN A 164 -13.29 -6.79 -1.20
CA ASN A 164 -14.71 -6.61 -1.48
C ASN A 164 -14.95 -5.48 -2.49
N TYR A 165 -14.23 -4.38 -2.35
CA TYR A 165 -14.34 -3.25 -3.27
C TYR A 165 -13.91 -3.62 -4.69
N VAL A 166 -12.80 -4.32 -4.85
CA VAL A 166 -12.33 -4.82 -6.16
C VAL A 166 -13.34 -5.82 -6.74
N ALA A 167 -13.81 -6.76 -5.94
CA ALA A 167 -14.80 -7.75 -6.39
C ALA A 167 -16.11 -7.12 -6.88
N ALA A 168 -16.61 -6.11 -6.15
CA ALA A 168 -17.81 -5.37 -6.52
C ALA A 168 -17.62 -4.50 -7.79
N ASN A 169 -16.41 -4.10 -8.11
CA ASN A 169 -16.06 -3.26 -9.25
C ASN A 169 -15.16 -3.97 -10.27
N ARG A 170 -15.16 -5.29 -10.31
CA ARG A 170 -14.22 -6.13 -11.06
C ARG A 170 -14.10 -5.76 -12.54
N GLU A 171 -15.21 -5.43 -13.18
CA GLU A 171 -15.23 -5.08 -14.62
C GLU A 171 -14.40 -3.82 -14.88
N ARG A 172 -14.61 -2.79 -14.06
CA ARG A 172 -13.82 -1.55 -14.14
C ARG A 172 -12.33 -1.78 -13.88
N PHE A 173 -11.97 -2.57 -12.87
CA PHE A 173 -10.56 -2.86 -12.57
C PHE A 173 -9.88 -3.64 -13.70
N LEU A 174 -10.58 -4.60 -14.31
CA LEU A 174 -10.07 -5.36 -15.46
C LEU A 174 -9.95 -4.48 -16.71
N GLU A 175 -10.95 -3.65 -17.00
CA GLU A 175 -10.90 -2.71 -18.11
C GLU A 175 -9.76 -1.70 -17.94
N ASN A 176 -9.61 -1.12 -16.75
CA ASN A 176 -8.53 -0.19 -16.45
C ASN A 176 -7.16 -0.86 -16.57
N PHE A 177 -7.01 -2.09 -16.13
CA PHE A 177 -5.76 -2.85 -16.31
C PHE A 177 -5.42 -3.02 -17.78
N TYR A 178 -6.41 -3.37 -18.61
CA TYR A 178 -6.25 -3.43 -20.07
C TYR A 178 -5.88 -2.07 -20.67
N LEU A 179 -6.56 -1.00 -20.27
CA LEU A 179 -6.30 0.36 -20.78
C LEU A 179 -4.90 0.83 -20.45
N LYS A 180 -4.46 0.66 -19.20
CA LYS A 180 -3.11 0.98 -18.75
C LYS A 180 -2.06 0.20 -19.56
N SER A 181 -2.25 -1.10 -19.71
CA SER A 181 -1.34 -1.97 -20.48
C SER A 181 -1.27 -1.58 -21.94
N LYS A 182 -2.41 -1.28 -22.56
CA LYS A 182 -2.48 -0.79 -23.95
C LYS A 182 -1.73 0.53 -24.13
N ARG A 183 -1.90 1.47 -23.20
CA ARG A 183 -1.19 2.76 -23.20
C ARG A 183 0.32 2.55 -23.03
N SER A 184 0.74 1.69 -22.11
CA SER A 184 2.17 1.37 -21.89
C SER A 184 2.85 0.84 -23.16
N VAL A 185 2.16 -0.01 -23.95
CA VAL A 185 2.67 -0.51 -25.23
C VAL A 185 2.73 0.58 -26.31
N ALA A 186 1.79 1.52 -26.29
CA ALA A 186 1.74 2.61 -27.28
C ALA A 186 2.72 3.76 -26.95
N LYS A 187 3.03 3.98 -25.67
CA LYS A 187 3.80 5.12 -25.18
C LYS A 187 5.17 5.29 -25.86
N PRO A 188 6.01 4.27 -26.00
CA PRO A 188 7.30 4.43 -26.67
C PRO A 188 7.21 4.85 -28.14
N LYS A 189 6.08 4.58 -28.79
CA LYS A 189 5.87 4.96 -30.19
C LYS A 189 5.43 6.42 -30.34
N ASN A 190 4.75 6.95 -29.33
CA ASN A 190 4.11 8.25 -29.38
C ASN A 190 4.88 9.35 -28.65
N GLU A 191 5.59 8.97 -27.60
CA GLU A 191 6.24 9.91 -26.67
C GLU A 191 7.78 9.80 -26.70
N GLY A 192 8.32 8.80 -27.38
CA GLY A 192 9.74 8.48 -27.39
C GLY A 192 10.19 7.71 -26.14
N PRO A 193 11.47 7.34 -26.08
CA PRO A 193 12.04 6.64 -24.94
C PRO A 193 12.21 7.57 -23.73
#